data_44b6fa021a1399947dc642091c56245c
#
_entry.id   44b6fa021a1399947dc642091c56245c
#
_cell.length_a   1.000
_cell.length_b   1.000
_cell.length_c   1.000
_cell.angle_alpha   90.00
_cell.angle_beta   90.00
_cell.angle_gamma   90.00
#
_symmetry.space_group_name_H-M   'P 1'
#
loop_
_entity.id
_entity.type
_entity.pdbx_description
1 polymer ?
#
loop_
_entity_poly.entity_id
_entity_poly.type
_entity_poly.pdbx_seq_one_letter_code
_entity_poly.pdbx_strand_id
1 'polypeptide(L)'
;MRIKAVFSVMSVVLAVVVAGCGGGSKSGDKASGDKGGAPNSPEVRKLIRETFGPNDKAKSGNISGVIDITVKGLPRYREPIQVSVVGPFSDAGGSPEAMFNVSLGLRGGILGGDMYIKGNDALIGLGSTAYQIPDPIASDLRQPLQGHPGNTLGKVLGVFHIAPERWAKNPRIVGNARIAGIDTIHGTAGIDTKALFLDLAALAKRLTALRITDITGLPREVDRQARQALQRSVKSATGDVYTGADDKVLRKAKFDMLLEPSAKDRRILGGFTSIKVVANLDVTDVGSPQTIKVPSNRGSYSALQVSLDALAEAVK
;
A
#
# COMPACT_ATOMS: atom_id res chain seq x y z
N MET A 1 -3.35 20.66 22.29
CA MET A 1 -4.30 20.48 21.19
C MET A 1 -3.68 20.50 19.77
N ARG A 2 -2.42 20.95 19.57
CA ARG A 2 -1.75 21.08 18.25
C ARG A 2 -1.11 19.79 17.70
N ILE A 3 -1.01 18.74 18.51
CA ILE A 3 -0.30 17.49 18.15
C ILE A 3 -1.14 16.57 17.25
N LYS A 4 -2.47 16.63 17.35
CA LYS A 4 -3.39 15.74 16.61
C LYS A 4 -3.35 15.88 15.08
N ALA A 5 -3.08 17.10 14.57
CA ALA A 5 -3.11 17.35 13.12
C ALA A 5 -1.90 16.78 12.36
N VAL A 6 -0.73 16.69 13.00
CA VAL A 6 0.49 16.12 12.38
C VAL A 6 0.35 14.61 12.21
N PHE A 7 -0.29 13.97 13.18
CA PHE A 7 -0.62 12.54 13.07
C PHE A 7 -1.66 12.27 12.00
N SER A 8 -2.55 13.23 11.66
CA SER A 8 -3.50 13.12 10.56
C SER A 8 -2.82 12.96 9.19
N VAL A 9 -1.73 13.70 8.97
CA VAL A 9 -0.94 13.58 7.74
C VAL A 9 -0.21 12.25 7.68
N MET A 10 0.32 11.81 8.81
CA MET A 10 1.05 10.54 8.89
C MET A 10 0.15 9.32 8.68
N SER A 11 -1.12 9.35 9.14
CA SER A 11 -2.10 8.28 8.85
C SER A 11 -2.41 8.16 7.37
N VAL A 12 -2.59 9.31 6.71
CA VAL A 12 -2.82 9.35 5.27
C VAL A 12 -1.62 8.76 4.52
N VAL A 13 -0.41 9.02 5.01
CA VAL A 13 0.82 8.57 4.38
C VAL A 13 1.10 7.09 4.69
N LEU A 14 0.84 6.62 5.91
CA LEU A 14 1.02 5.20 6.27
C LEU A 14 0.03 4.28 5.53
N ALA A 15 -1.10 4.81 5.14
CA ALA A 15 -2.10 4.08 4.36
C ALA A 15 -1.70 3.85 2.89
N VAL A 16 -0.74 4.60 2.34
CA VAL A 16 -0.10 4.31 1.04
C VAL A 16 0.77 3.04 1.11
N VAL A 17 1.14 2.61 2.33
CA VAL A 17 2.05 1.51 2.65
C VAL A 17 1.74 0.19 1.99
N VAL A 18 0.48 -0.12 1.81
CA VAL A 18 0.09 -1.42 1.29
C VAL A 18 -0.05 -1.41 -0.23
N ALA A 19 0.14 -0.26 -0.87
CA ALA A 19 -0.12 -0.08 -2.29
C ALA A 19 1.11 -0.05 -3.19
N GLY A 20 2.31 -0.04 -2.66
CA GLY A 20 3.44 0.00 -3.57
C GLY A 20 4.81 0.07 -2.93
N CYS A 21 5.77 -0.64 -3.48
CA CYS A 21 7.05 -0.80 -2.88
C CYS A 21 8.13 -1.41 -3.73
N GLY A 22 9.39 -1.13 -3.56
CA GLY A 22 10.54 -1.86 -4.06
C GLY A 22 11.83 -1.07 -4.08
N GLY A 23 12.88 -1.67 -3.55
CA GLY A 23 14.18 -1.09 -3.33
C GLY A 23 14.94 -0.72 -4.61
N GLY A 24 15.79 0.30 -4.48
CA GLY A 24 16.60 0.81 -5.56
C GLY A 24 17.73 -0.13 -5.96
N SER A 25 17.76 -0.49 -7.23
CA SER A 25 18.98 -0.84 -7.95
C SER A 25 19.06 0.10 -9.15
N LYS A 26 20.16 0.83 -9.26
CA LYS A 26 20.50 1.58 -10.47
C LYS A 26 20.85 0.58 -11.56
N SER A 27 19.88 0.12 -12.30
CA SER A 27 20.09 -0.47 -13.62
C SER A 27 19.56 0.52 -14.66
N GLY A 28 20.43 0.94 -15.54
CA GLY A 28 20.10 1.90 -16.58
C GLY A 28 19.13 1.28 -17.58
N ASP A 29 17.88 1.62 -17.45
CA ASP A 29 16.84 1.27 -18.42
C ASP A 29 17.07 2.12 -19.68
N LYS A 30 17.61 1.52 -20.72
CA LYS A 30 17.55 2.10 -22.06
C LYS A 30 16.11 2.01 -22.55
N ALA A 31 15.36 3.10 -22.42
CA ALA A 31 14.07 3.24 -23.05
C ALA A 31 14.28 3.14 -24.59
N SER A 32 13.77 2.09 -25.17
CA SER A 32 13.60 1.97 -26.63
C SER A 32 12.51 2.98 -27.01
N GLY A 33 12.86 3.97 -27.83
CA GLY A 33 11.99 5.09 -28.18
C GLY A 33 10.84 4.66 -29.11
N ASP A 34 9.77 4.16 -28.51
CA ASP A 34 8.50 3.98 -29.19
C ASP A 34 7.57 5.18 -28.84
N LYS A 35 6.81 5.67 -29.82
CA LYS A 35 5.97 6.87 -29.68
C LYS A 35 4.86 6.59 -28.66
N GLY A 36 4.94 7.21 -27.48
CA GLY A 36 3.96 7.08 -26.42
C GLY A 36 2.53 7.30 -26.90
N GLY A 37 1.59 6.45 -26.46
CA GLY A 37 0.17 6.54 -26.82
C GLY A 37 -0.51 7.81 -26.31
N ALA A 38 -1.58 8.22 -26.99
CA ALA A 38 -2.40 9.37 -26.56
C ALA A 38 -2.96 9.15 -25.15
N PRO A 39 -3.05 10.21 -24.32
CA PRO A 39 -3.66 10.11 -22.98
C PRO A 39 -5.10 9.61 -23.06
N ASN A 40 -5.49 8.75 -22.13
CA ASN A 40 -6.86 8.17 -22.03
C ASN A 40 -7.32 7.39 -23.29
N SER A 41 -6.39 6.94 -24.15
CA SER A 41 -6.78 6.14 -25.31
C SER A 41 -7.50 4.83 -24.89
N PRO A 42 -8.29 4.21 -25.79
CA PRO A 42 -8.91 2.92 -25.52
C PRO A 42 -7.91 1.83 -25.08
N GLU A 43 -6.73 1.83 -25.68
CA GLU A 43 -5.63 0.88 -25.39
C GLU A 43 -5.12 1.04 -23.95
N VAL A 44 -4.92 2.28 -23.49
CA VAL A 44 -4.51 2.58 -22.13
C VAL A 44 -5.56 2.14 -21.13
N ARG A 45 -6.83 2.43 -21.39
CA ARG A 45 -7.92 1.99 -20.51
C ARG A 45 -8.08 0.48 -20.48
N LYS A 46 -7.83 -0.18 -21.62
CA LYS A 46 -7.78 -1.64 -21.70
C LYS A 46 -6.64 -2.18 -20.84
N LEU A 47 -5.42 -1.64 -20.99
CA LEU A 47 -4.25 -2.05 -20.20
C LEU A 47 -4.52 -1.92 -18.69
N ILE A 48 -5.06 -0.79 -18.22
CA ILE A 48 -5.40 -0.59 -16.80
C ILE A 48 -6.39 -1.65 -16.32
N ARG A 49 -7.46 -1.92 -17.09
CA ARG A 49 -8.44 -2.95 -16.72
C ARG A 49 -7.83 -4.34 -16.69
N GLU A 50 -6.94 -4.67 -17.62
CA GLU A 50 -6.28 -5.98 -17.66
C GLU A 50 -5.25 -6.13 -16.53
N THR A 51 -4.56 -5.04 -16.15
CA THR A 51 -3.57 -5.04 -15.06
C THR A 51 -4.21 -5.20 -13.68
N PHE A 52 -5.29 -4.47 -13.42
CA PHE A 52 -5.92 -4.41 -12.09
C PHE A 52 -7.26 -5.16 -12.03
N GLY A 53 -7.86 -5.49 -13.15
CA GLY A 53 -9.08 -6.26 -13.24
C GLY A 53 -8.88 -7.78 -13.10
N PRO A 54 -9.94 -8.57 -13.35
CA PRO A 54 -9.84 -10.04 -13.31
C PRO A 54 -8.78 -10.57 -14.27
N ASN A 55 -7.82 -11.32 -13.73
CA ASN A 55 -6.71 -11.91 -14.48
C ASN A 55 -6.32 -13.27 -13.90
N ASP A 56 -6.67 -14.37 -14.58
CA ASP A 56 -6.43 -15.73 -14.11
C ASP A 56 -4.96 -16.10 -14.03
N LYS A 57 -4.07 -15.33 -14.64
CA LYS A 57 -2.63 -15.57 -14.62
C LYS A 57 -1.96 -15.09 -13.34
N ALA A 58 -2.61 -14.17 -12.59
CA ALA A 58 -2.12 -13.64 -11.33
C ALA A 58 -2.64 -14.42 -10.11
N LYS A 59 -2.69 -15.74 -10.17
CA LYS A 59 -3.21 -16.60 -9.08
C LYS A 59 -2.25 -16.75 -7.91
N SER A 60 -0.96 -16.57 -8.13
CA SER A 60 0.07 -16.70 -7.09
C SER A 60 1.26 -15.83 -7.41
N GLY A 61 2.08 -15.55 -6.40
CA GLY A 61 3.30 -14.77 -6.54
C GLY A 61 3.78 -14.24 -5.20
N ASN A 62 4.80 -13.40 -5.26
CA ASN A 62 5.31 -12.64 -4.14
C ASN A 62 5.11 -11.15 -4.38
N ILE A 63 4.71 -10.44 -3.34
CA ILE A 63 4.67 -8.97 -3.30
C ILE A 63 5.85 -8.50 -2.47
N SER A 64 6.56 -7.52 -2.98
CA SER A 64 7.55 -6.78 -2.20
C SER A 64 7.27 -5.30 -2.29
N GLY A 65 6.94 -4.81 -1.15
CA GLY A 65 6.44 -3.55 -0.86
C GLY A 65 7.30 -2.62 0.04
N VAL A 66 7.88 -1.29 -0.37
CA VAL A 66 8.52 -0.29 0.52
C VAL A 66 8.01 1.12 0.24
N ILE A 67 7.67 1.91 1.20
CA ILE A 67 7.39 3.35 1.09
C ILE A 67 8.35 4.12 1.96
N ASP A 68 8.98 5.08 1.36
CA ASP A 68 9.81 6.06 2.03
C ASP A 68 9.05 7.38 2.16
N ILE A 69 8.96 7.87 3.39
CA ILE A 69 8.29 9.11 3.72
C ILE A 69 9.29 10.05 4.35
N THR A 70 9.62 11.12 3.65
CA THR A 70 10.48 12.17 4.18
C THR A 70 9.63 13.37 4.60
N VAL A 71 9.71 13.76 5.87
CA VAL A 71 8.99 14.92 6.42
C VAL A 71 9.97 16.03 6.76
N LYS A 72 9.71 17.25 6.26
CA LYS A 72 10.50 18.45 6.60
C LYS A 72 9.69 19.42 7.45
N GLY A 73 10.40 20.18 8.29
CA GLY A 73 9.78 21.20 9.18
C GLY A 73 9.34 20.67 10.53
N LEU A 74 9.54 19.38 10.82
CA LEU A 74 9.22 18.75 12.10
C LEU A 74 10.46 18.07 12.69
N PRO A 75 11.08 18.62 13.75
CA PRO A 75 12.33 18.10 14.32
C PRO A 75 12.28 16.63 14.74
N ARG A 76 11.11 16.12 15.13
CA ARG A 76 10.93 14.72 15.55
C ARG A 76 10.94 13.69 14.40
N TYR A 77 10.89 14.15 13.13
CA TYR A 77 10.93 13.29 11.93
C TYR A 77 12.15 13.64 11.07
N ARG A 78 13.34 13.65 11.67
CA ARG A 78 14.59 13.92 10.95
C ARG A 78 14.98 12.78 10.01
N GLU A 79 14.63 11.56 10.39
CA GLU A 79 14.86 10.36 9.58
C GLU A 79 13.63 10.03 8.76
N PRO A 80 13.79 9.47 7.55
CA PRO A 80 12.67 8.96 6.77
C PRO A 80 11.91 7.90 7.55
N ILE A 81 10.61 7.89 7.42
CA ILE A 81 9.76 6.80 7.88
C ILE A 81 9.70 5.81 6.74
N GLN A 82 10.06 4.57 7.02
CA GLN A 82 9.99 3.51 6.04
C GLN A 82 8.94 2.49 6.47
N VAL A 83 8.13 2.07 5.52
CA VAL A 83 7.23 0.94 5.73
C VAL A 83 7.44 -0.08 4.65
N SER A 84 7.48 -1.35 5.00
CA SER A 84 7.58 -2.44 4.05
C SER A 84 6.47 -3.46 4.23
N VAL A 85 6.10 -4.10 3.13
CA VAL A 85 5.20 -5.24 3.08
C VAL A 85 5.80 -6.26 2.14
N VAL A 86 6.11 -7.44 2.63
CA VAL A 86 6.73 -8.49 1.81
C VAL A 86 6.05 -9.82 2.08
N GLY A 87 5.71 -10.55 1.04
CA GLY A 87 5.25 -11.92 1.22
C GLY A 87 4.47 -12.52 0.07
N PRO A 88 4.21 -13.83 0.18
CA PRO A 88 3.51 -14.61 -0.84
C PRO A 88 1.99 -14.40 -0.78
N PHE A 89 1.38 -14.58 -1.95
CA PHE A 89 -0.06 -14.76 -2.12
C PHE A 89 -0.37 -15.93 -3.03
N SER A 90 -1.50 -16.58 -2.83
CA SER A 90 -1.93 -17.73 -3.63
C SER A 90 -3.45 -17.84 -3.68
N ASP A 91 -3.99 -18.33 -4.78
CA ASP A 91 -5.39 -18.73 -4.97
C ASP A 91 -5.44 -20.20 -5.50
N ALA A 92 -4.45 -20.98 -5.09
CA ALA A 92 -4.39 -22.39 -5.46
C ALA A 92 -5.45 -23.18 -4.67
N GLY A 93 -6.57 -23.49 -5.30
CA GLY A 93 -7.69 -24.21 -4.67
C GLY A 93 -8.96 -23.38 -4.50
N GLY A 94 -9.01 -22.16 -5.07
CA GLY A 94 -10.22 -21.33 -5.09
C GLY A 94 -10.46 -20.51 -3.80
N SER A 95 -9.58 -20.65 -2.82
CA SER A 95 -9.58 -19.80 -1.61
C SER A 95 -8.30 -18.96 -1.59
N PRO A 96 -8.39 -17.64 -1.65
CA PRO A 96 -7.22 -16.78 -1.55
C PRO A 96 -6.50 -16.95 -0.23
N GLU A 97 -5.19 -17.13 -0.30
CA GLU A 97 -4.29 -17.19 0.84
C GLU A 97 -3.20 -16.14 0.68
N ALA A 98 -2.81 -15.50 1.76
CA ALA A 98 -1.70 -14.54 1.77
C ALA A 98 -1.01 -14.53 3.13
N MET A 99 0.29 -14.26 3.09
CA MET A 99 1.08 -13.96 4.28
C MET A 99 1.93 -12.73 3.98
N PHE A 100 1.80 -11.69 4.76
CA PHE A 100 2.59 -10.48 4.60
C PHE A 100 3.33 -10.16 5.88
N ASN A 101 4.65 -10.08 5.80
CA ASN A 101 5.46 -9.42 6.81
C ASN A 101 5.34 -7.91 6.60
N VAL A 102 4.84 -7.21 7.60
CA VAL A 102 4.67 -5.76 7.60
C VAL A 102 5.65 -5.18 8.59
N SER A 103 6.49 -4.24 8.16
CA SER A 103 7.40 -3.54 9.06
C SER A 103 7.29 -2.02 8.92
N LEU A 104 7.46 -1.33 10.04
CA LEU A 104 7.47 0.12 10.15
C LEU A 104 8.78 0.56 10.80
N GLY A 105 9.64 1.18 10.01
CA GLY A 105 10.85 1.88 10.50
C GLY A 105 10.48 3.27 10.99
N LEU A 106 10.68 3.54 12.27
CA LEU A 106 10.39 4.83 12.90
C LEU A 106 11.46 5.14 13.94
N ARG A 107 12.09 6.32 13.86
CA ARG A 107 13.07 6.82 14.84
C ARG A 107 14.19 5.83 15.19
N GLY A 108 14.73 5.15 14.18
CA GLY A 108 15.83 4.17 14.38
C GLY A 108 15.40 2.82 14.96
N GLY A 109 14.08 2.60 15.22
CA GLY A 109 13.51 1.31 15.59
C GLY A 109 12.67 0.72 14.45
N ILE A 110 12.49 -0.59 14.47
CA ILE A 110 11.62 -1.30 13.55
C ILE A 110 10.54 -2.01 14.35
N LEU A 111 9.28 -1.70 14.03
CA LEU A 111 8.11 -2.46 14.49
C LEU A 111 7.68 -3.36 13.35
N GLY A 112 7.48 -4.63 13.61
CA GLY A 112 7.05 -5.57 12.58
C GLY A 112 6.11 -6.64 13.10
N GLY A 113 5.32 -7.18 12.20
CA GLY A 113 4.42 -8.29 12.46
C GLY A 113 3.98 -8.93 11.14
N ASP A 114 3.35 -10.07 11.25
CA ASP A 114 2.84 -10.79 10.09
C ASP A 114 1.31 -10.66 10.02
N MET A 115 0.79 -10.58 8.82
CA MET A 115 -0.63 -10.71 8.55
C MET A 115 -0.85 -11.98 7.74
N TYR A 116 -1.75 -12.84 8.19
CA TYR A 116 -2.11 -14.07 7.50
C TYR A 116 -3.58 -14.01 7.11
N ILE A 117 -3.86 -14.43 5.88
CA ILE A 117 -5.21 -14.70 5.38
C ILE A 117 -5.17 -16.11 4.82
N LYS A 118 -5.97 -17.01 5.35
CA LYS A 118 -6.04 -18.40 4.89
C LYS A 118 -7.45 -18.94 5.02
N GLY A 119 -8.12 -19.16 3.90
CA GLY A 119 -9.52 -19.54 3.90
C GLY A 119 -10.39 -18.51 4.62
N ASN A 120 -11.04 -18.95 5.71
CA ASN A 120 -11.86 -18.08 6.56
C ASN A 120 -11.09 -17.42 7.70
N ASP A 121 -9.82 -17.70 7.87
CA ASP A 121 -9.00 -17.15 8.94
C ASP A 121 -8.32 -15.85 8.50
N ALA A 122 -8.36 -14.85 9.38
CA ALA A 122 -7.51 -13.68 9.33
C ALA A 122 -6.77 -13.56 10.66
N LEU A 123 -5.45 -13.49 10.63
CA LEU A 123 -4.62 -13.55 11.83
C LEU A 123 -3.53 -12.46 11.77
N ILE A 124 -3.14 -11.99 12.95
CA ILE A 124 -1.96 -11.12 13.11
C ILE A 124 -0.90 -11.91 13.87
N GLY A 125 0.29 -12.04 13.29
CA GLY A 125 1.45 -12.66 13.90
C GLY A 125 2.30 -11.64 14.65
N LEU A 126 2.64 -11.93 15.89
CA LEU A 126 3.68 -11.22 16.64
C LEU A 126 4.64 -12.26 17.24
N GLY A 127 5.90 -12.22 16.80
CA GLY A 127 6.87 -13.26 17.13
C GLY A 127 6.41 -14.64 16.63
N SER A 128 6.33 -15.62 17.52
CA SER A 128 5.93 -17.00 17.18
C SER A 128 4.42 -17.28 17.33
N THR A 129 3.62 -16.28 17.68
CA THR A 129 2.19 -16.45 17.98
C THR A 129 1.32 -15.77 16.92
N ALA A 130 0.32 -16.49 16.41
CA ALA A 130 -0.69 -15.95 15.51
C ALA A 130 -2.01 -15.74 16.27
N TYR A 131 -2.49 -14.52 16.28
CA TYR A 131 -3.68 -14.08 17.00
C TYR A 131 -4.87 -13.98 16.06
N GLN A 132 -5.97 -14.63 16.43
CA GLN A 132 -7.19 -14.64 15.63
C GLN A 132 -7.85 -13.25 15.64
N ILE A 133 -8.11 -12.68 14.46
CA ILE A 133 -8.91 -11.47 14.32
C ILE A 133 -10.39 -11.83 14.46
N PRO A 134 -11.19 -11.10 15.27
CA PRO A 134 -12.62 -11.36 15.43
C PRO A 134 -13.41 -11.25 14.13
N ASP A 135 -14.43 -12.07 13.96
CA ASP A 135 -15.24 -12.17 12.74
C ASP A 135 -15.75 -10.83 12.17
N PRO A 136 -16.25 -9.87 12.95
CA PRO A 136 -16.69 -8.60 12.36
C PRO A 136 -15.58 -7.87 11.61
N ILE A 137 -14.34 -7.89 12.13
CA ILE A 137 -13.17 -7.27 11.51
C ILE A 137 -12.61 -8.18 10.41
N ALA A 138 -12.53 -9.48 10.68
CA ALA A 138 -12.04 -10.46 9.73
C ALA A 138 -12.91 -10.55 8.47
N SER A 139 -14.23 -10.43 8.60
CA SER A 139 -15.15 -10.41 7.46
C SER A 139 -14.90 -9.21 6.55
N ASP A 140 -14.67 -8.03 7.12
CA ASP A 140 -14.33 -6.82 6.36
C ASP A 140 -13.01 -6.95 5.59
N LEU A 141 -12.02 -7.64 6.16
CA LEU A 141 -10.75 -7.94 5.49
C LEU A 141 -10.91 -8.98 4.38
N ARG A 142 -11.80 -9.95 4.57
CA ARG A 142 -12.03 -11.05 3.62
C ARG A 142 -12.97 -10.69 2.47
N GLN A 143 -13.90 -9.75 2.68
CA GLN A 143 -14.91 -9.38 1.69
C GLN A 143 -14.30 -9.11 0.29
N PRO A 144 -13.21 -8.36 0.13
CA PRO A 144 -12.57 -8.17 -1.17
C PRO A 144 -12.00 -9.45 -1.78
N LEU A 145 -11.64 -10.44 -0.95
CA LEU A 145 -11.08 -11.73 -1.39
C LEU A 145 -12.17 -12.68 -1.88
N GLN A 146 -13.42 -12.54 -1.40
CA GLN A 146 -14.55 -13.42 -1.72
C GLN A 146 -15.26 -13.07 -3.03
N GLY A 147 -14.84 -12.01 -3.73
CA GLY A 147 -15.41 -11.60 -5.01
C GLY A 147 -15.02 -12.52 -6.18
N HIS A 148 -15.42 -12.10 -7.36
CA HIS A 148 -15.28 -12.82 -8.64
C HIS A 148 -13.94 -13.55 -8.81
N PRO A 149 -13.90 -14.72 -9.47
CA PRO A 149 -12.66 -15.42 -9.80
C PRO A 149 -11.74 -14.54 -10.64
N GLY A 150 -10.45 -14.59 -10.38
CA GLY A 150 -9.42 -13.85 -11.12
C GLY A 150 -8.84 -12.65 -10.35
N ASN A 151 -7.61 -12.33 -10.69
CA ASN A 151 -6.76 -11.26 -10.11
C ASN A 151 -6.64 -11.27 -8.57
N THR A 152 -5.94 -12.27 -8.05
CA THR A 152 -5.64 -12.37 -6.62
C THR A 152 -4.88 -11.14 -6.11
N LEU A 153 -4.02 -10.53 -6.92
CA LEU A 153 -3.35 -9.27 -6.58
C LEU A 153 -4.35 -8.12 -6.36
N GLY A 154 -5.32 -7.93 -7.25
CA GLY A 154 -6.36 -6.92 -7.08
C GLY A 154 -7.22 -7.18 -5.84
N LYS A 155 -7.52 -8.45 -5.54
CA LYS A 155 -8.21 -8.84 -4.30
C LYS A 155 -7.37 -8.48 -3.07
N VAL A 156 -6.08 -8.79 -3.08
CA VAL A 156 -5.15 -8.44 -1.98
C VAL A 156 -5.10 -6.92 -1.77
N LEU A 157 -4.97 -6.13 -2.82
CA LEU A 157 -5.04 -4.67 -2.72
C LEU A 157 -6.40 -4.21 -2.20
N GLY A 158 -7.48 -4.87 -2.60
CA GLY A 158 -8.84 -4.61 -2.13
C GLY A 158 -9.01 -4.83 -0.62
N VAL A 159 -8.28 -5.76 0.01
CA VAL A 159 -8.25 -5.95 1.48
C VAL A 159 -7.91 -4.63 2.18
N PHE A 160 -7.06 -3.84 1.56
CA PHE A 160 -6.62 -2.54 2.07
C PHE A 160 -7.43 -1.36 1.50
N HIS A 161 -8.54 -1.60 0.79
CA HIS A 161 -9.31 -0.59 0.07
C HIS A 161 -8.53 0.21 -0.98
N ILE A 162 -7.51 -0.41 -1.55
CA ILE A 162 -6.67 0.22 -2.54
C ILE A 162 -7.17 -0.16 -3.93
N ALA A 163 -7.59 0.84 -4.69
CA ALA A 163 -8.06 0.71 -6.05
C ALA A 163 -7.26 1.64 -6.99
N PRO A 164 -6.02 1.27 -7.34
CA PRO A 164 -5.10 2.14 -8.07
C PRO A 164 -5.65 2.61 -9.42
N GLU A 165 -6.52 1.81 -10.04
CA GLU A 165 -7.20 2.14 -11.28
C GLU A 165 -8.09 3.39 -11.16
N ARG A 166 -8.61 3.70 -9.96
CA ARG A 166 -9.40 4.90 -9.68
C ARG A 166 -8.54 6.14 -9.49
N TRP A 167 -7.26 5.96 -9.21
CA TRP A 167 -6.33 7.08 -9.00
C TRP A 167 -5.73 7.59 -10.29
N ALA A 168 -5.77 6.78 -11.37
CA ALA A 168 -5.13 7.15 -12.64
C ALA A 168 -5.83 8.32 -13.32
N LYS A 169 -5.13 9.47 -13.39
CA LYS A 169 -5.56 10.68 -14.09
C LYS A 169 -4.72 10.86 -15.35
N ASN A 170 -5.41 10.97 -16.50
CA ASN A 170 -4.76 11.11 -17.80
C ASN A 170 -3.67 10.04 -18.07
N PRO A 171 -3.98 8.75 -17.87
CA PRO A 171 -3.02 7.68 -18.06
C PRO A 171 -2.58 7.59 -19.53
N ARG A 172 -1.31 7.22 -19.76
CA ARG A 172 -0.74 7.01 -21.09
C ARG A 172 0.25 5.86 -21.07
N ILE A 173 0.42 5.19 -22.22
CA ILE A 173 1.52 4.24 -22.44
C ILE A 173 2.76 5.07 -22.80
N VAL A 174 3.87 4.80 -22.14
CA VAL A 174 5.17 5.45 -22.41
C VAL A 174 5.97 4.64 -23.44
N GLY A 175 5.88 3.32 -23.37
CA GLY A 175 6.59 2.39 -24.24
C GLY A 175 6.73 1.02 -23.61
N ASN A 176 7.69 0.25 -24.08
CA ASN A 176 8.05 -1.04 -23.54
C ASN A 176 9.26 -0.93 -22.61
N ALA A 177 9.31 -1.81 -21.62
CA ALA A 177 10.45 -1.92 -20.69
C ALA A 177 10.68 -3.41 -20.37
N ARG A 178 11.80 -3.72 -19.74
CA ARG A 178 12.09 -5.09 -19.27
C ARG A 178 12.33 -5.07 -17.77
N ILE A 179 11.47 -5.78 -17.01
CA ILE A 179 11.53 -5.87 -15.57
C ILE A 179 11.85 -7.32 -15.17
N ALA A 180 12.97 -7.53 -14.47
CA ALA A 180 13.43 -8.84 -14.04
C ALA A 180 13.43 -9.90 -15.19
N GLY A 181 13.83 -9.48 -16.41
CA GLY A 181 13.88 -10.35 -17.57
C GLY A 181 12.55 -10.53 -18.32
N ILE A 182 11.45 -9.92 -17.85
CA ILE A 182 10.12 -10.02 -18.46
C ILE A 182 9.84 -8.76 -19.27
N ASP A 183 9.38 -8.91 -20.50
CA ASP A 183 8.96 -7.78 -21.33
C ASP A 183 7.65 -7.21 -20.79
N THR A 184 7.62 -5.89 -20.60
CA THR A 184 6.51 -5.17 -19.97
C THR A 184 6.10 -3.96 -20.78
N ILE A 185 4.84 -3.59 -20.67
CA ILE A 185 4.30 -2.31 -21.14
C ILE A 185 4.41 -1.31 -19.98
N HIS A 186 5.09 -0.20 -20.20
CA HIS A 186 5.22 0.90 -19.24
C HIS A 186 4.08 1.90 -19.45
N GLY A 187 3.23 2.04 -18.43
CA GLY A 187 2.21 3.06 -18.33
C GLY A 187 2.55 4.09 -17.26
N THR A 188 2.18 5.35 -17.47
CA THR A 188 2.29 6.43 -16.48
C THR A 188 0.99 7.21 -16.37
N ALA A 189 0.71 7.78 -15.19
CA ALA A 189 -0.46 8.61 -14.94
C ALA A 189 -0.15 9.69 -13.89
N GLY A 190 -0.83 10.82 -13.98
CA GLY A 190 -1.04 11.67 -12.81
C GLY A 190 -1.99 10.95 -11.82
N ILE A 191 -1.98 11.38 -10.57
CA ILE A 191 -2.81 10.77 -9.53
C ILE A 191 -3.99 11.69 -9.20
N ASP A 192 -5.21 11.14 -9.22
CA ASP A 192 -6.37 11.80 -8.62
C ASP A 192 -6.23 11.76 -7.09
N THR A 193 -5.73 12.84 -6.53
CA THR A 193 -5.46 12.95 -5.10
C THR A 193 -6.73 12.94 -4.26
N LYS A 194 -7.90 13.26 -4.83
CA LYS A 194 -9.19 13.15 -4.14
C LYS A 194 -9.55 11.68 -3.94
N ALA A 195 -9.47 10.87 -4.99
CA ALA A 195 -9.72 9.43 -4.91
C ALA A 195 -8.70 8.76 -3.98
N LEU A 196 -7.41 9.07 -4.12
CA LEU A 196 -6.35 8.60 -3.25
C LEU A 196 -6.66 8.89 -1.77
N PHE A 197 -6.92 10.14 -1.39
CA PHE A 197 -7.18 10.50 0.01
C PHE A 197 -8.48 9.92 0.58
N LEU A 198 -9.46 9.58 -0.25
CA LEU A 198 -10.65 8.83 0.18
C LEU A 198 -10.31 7.38 0.54
N ASP A 199 -9.54 6.69 -0.31
CA ASP A 199 -9.12 5.32 -0.05
C ASP A 199 -8.22 5.27 1.19
N LEU A 200 -7.28 6.20 1.34
CA LEU A 200 -6.42 6.32 2.51
C LEU A 200 -7.21 6.56 3.80
N ALA A 201 -8.27 7.35 3.75
CA ALA A 201 -9.14 7.56 4.91
C ALA A 201 -9.92 6.27 5.28
N ALA A 202 -10.37 5.50 4.30
CA ALA A 202 -11.03 4.21 4.52
C ALA A 202 -10.05 3.20 5.17
N LEU A 203 -8.81 3.14 4.67
CA LEU A 203 -7.77 2.29 5.27
C LEU A 203 -7.44 2.72 6.70
N ALA A 204 -7.26 4.02 6.98
CA ALA A 204 -7.01 4.52 8.34
C ALA A 204 -8.12 4.09 9.31
N LYS A 205 -9.39 4.10 8.87
CA LYS A 205 -10.52 3.60 9.68
C LYS A 205 -10.38 2.12 10.00
N ARG A 206 -9.95 1.28 9.04
CA ARG A 206 -9.70 -0.16 9.29
C ARG A 206 -8.54 -0.39 10.25
N LEU A 207 -7.43 0.30 10.07
CA LEU A 207 -6.29 0.21 10.99
C LEU A 207 -6.68 0.64 12.41
N THR A 208 -7.59 1.60 12.55
CA THR A 208 -8.15 2.00 13.85
C THR A 208 -9.00 0.88 14.45
N ALA A 209 -9.82 0.19 13.67
CA ALA A 209 -10.59 -0.96 14.14
C ALA A 209 -9.69 -2.10 14.65
N LEU A 210 -8.52 -2.27 14.04
CA LEU A 210 -7.48 -3.21 14.49
C LEU A 210 -6.62 -2.68 15.65
N ARG A 211 -6.85 -1.45 16.14
CA ARG A 211 -6.06 -0.73 17.17
C ARG A 211 -4.60 -0.47 16.78
N ILE A 212 -4.23 -0.67 15.53
CA ILE A 212 -2.87 -0.40 15.03
C ILE A 212 -2.53 1.09 15.15
N THR A 213 -3.52 1.97 15.04
CA THR A 213 -3.34 3.43 15.23
C THR A 213 -2.92 3.80 16.65
N ASP A 214 -3.25 2.99 17.65
CA ASP A 214 -2.90 3.26 19.05
C ASP A 214 -1.39 3.08 19.28
N ILE A 215 -0.78 2.11 18.59
CA ILE A 215 0.67 1.84 18.65
C ILE A 215 1.45 2.89 17.86
N THR A 216 0.98 3.21 16.66
CA THR A 216 1.67 4.11 15.74
C THR A 216 1.45 5.58 16.07
N GLY A 217 0.55 5.90 17.01
CA GLY A 217 0.13 7.27 17.31
C GLY A 217 -0.56 7.96 16.14
N LEU A 218 -1.06 7.19 15.18
CA LEU A 218 -1.77 7.71 14.02
C LEU A 218 -3.15 8.24 14.43
N PRO A 219 -3.66 9.33 13.85
CA PRO A 219 -5.00 9.79 14.16
C PRO A 219 -6.03 8.78 13.68
N ARG A 220 -7.02 8.56 14.52
CA ARG A 220 -8.14 7.66 14.22
C ARG A 220 -9.01 8.16 13.08
N GLU A 221 -8.96 9.47 12.81
CA GLU A 221 -9.76 10.11 11.77
C GLU A 221 -9.03 11.34 11.20
N VAL A 222 -9.15 11.52 9.87
CA VAL A 222 -8.72 12.73 9.17
C VAL A 222 -9.96 13.57 8.90
N ASP A 223 -10.11 14.66 9.61
CA ASP A 223 -11.27 15.52 9.44
C ASP A 223 -11.35 16.17 8.05
N ARG A 224 -12.51 16.72 7.72
CA ARG A 224 -12.76 17.30 6.40
C ARG A 224 -11.80 18.46 6.09
N GLN A 225 -11.47 19.29 7.09
CA GLN A 225 -10.60 20.44 6.91
C GLN A 225 -9.17 20.02 6.62
N ALA A 226 -8.64 19.03 7.36
CA ALA A 226 -7.32 18.45 7.12
C ALA A 226 -7.22 17.80 5.75
N ARG A 227 -8.24 17.02 5.31
CA ARG A 227 -8.27 16.43 3.96
C ARG A 227 -8.22 17.48 2.86
N GLN A 228 -9.00 18.56 2.99
CA GLN A 228 -8.98 19.66 2.02
C GLN A 228 -7.62 20.38 2.00
N ALA A 229 -7.02 20.61 3.18
CA ALA A 229 -5.69 21.20 3.29
C ALA A 229 -4.62 20.31 2.63
N LEU A 230 -4.68 19.00 2.84
CA LEU A 230 -3.80 18.02 2.16
C LEU A 230 -3.96 18.08 0.63
N GLN A 231 -5.19 18.06 0.12
CA GLN A 231 -5.45 18.14 -1.32
C GLN A 231 -4.86 19.41 -1.94
N ARG A 232 -5.01 20.57 -1.27
CA ARG A 232 -4.40 21.84 -1.74
C ARG A 232 -2.88 21.85 -1.65
N SER A 233 -2.31 21.03 -0.79
CA SER A 233 -0.85 20.96 -0.55
C SER A 233 -0.11 20.11 -1.58
N VAL A 234 -0.82 19.29 -2.37
CA VAL A 234 -0.18 18.46 -3.39
C VAL A 234 0.41 19.32 -4.50
N LYS A 235 1.72 19.22 -4.69
CA LYS A 235 2.48 19.85 -5.79
C LYS A 235 2.61 18.94 -6.98
N SER A 236 2.90 17.67 -6.72
CA SER A 236 2.97 16.64 -7.74
C SER A 236 2.49 15.31 -7.16
N ALA A 237 1.85 14.51 -7.98
CA ALA A 237 1.53 13.13 -7.68
C ALA A 237 1.46 12.36 -9.00
N THR A 238 2.35 11.37 -9.15
CA THR A 238 2.49 10.57 -10.37
C THR A 238 2.63 9.10 -10.02
N GLY A 239 2.21 8.24 -10.93
CA GLY A 239 2.37 6.80 -10.83
C GLY A 239 2.84 6.21 -12.13
N ASP A 240 3.70 5.19 -12.03
CA ASP A 240 4.14 4.37 -13.14
C ASP A 240 3.76 2.92 -12.88
N VAL A 241 3.34 2.21 -13.91
CA VAL A 241 3.02 0.79 -13.85
C VAL A 241 3.73 0.05 -14.99
N TYR A 242 4.23 -1.14 -14.68
CA TYR A 242 4.89 -2.03 -15.62
C TYR A 242 4.10 -3.33 -15.62
N THR A 243 3.41 -3.57 -16.71
CA THR A 243 2.51 -4.71 -16.90
C THR A 243 3.12 -5.70 -17.87
N GLY A 244 3.16 -6.98 -17.55
CA GLY A 244 3.66 -8.01 -18.43
C GLY A 244 3.00 -7.92 -19.81
N ALA A 245 3.81 -7.92 -20.88
CA ALA A 245 3.33 -7.73 -22.24
C ALA A 245 2.37 -8.84 -22.68
N ASP A 246 2.63 -10.08 -22.24
CA ASP A 246 1.89 -11.27 -22.66
C ASP A 246 0.76 -11.63 -21.69
N ASP A 247 1.03 -11.58 -20.37
CA ASP A 247 0.13 -12.07 -19.35
C ASP A 247 -0.72 -10.98 -18.69
N LYS A 248 -0.43 -9.72 -18.96
CA LYS A 248 -1.10 -8.53 -18.40
C LYS A 248 -1.07 -8.47 -16.86
N VAL A 249 -0.12 -9.14 -16.23
CA VAL A 249 0.07 -9.10 -14.78
C VAL A 249 0.97 -7.93 -14.40
N LEU A 250 0.61 -7.21 -13.36
CA LEU A 250 1.46 -6.17 -12.78
C LEU A 250 2.80 -6.78 -12.36
N ARG A 251 3.91 -6.18 -12.80
CA ARG A 251 5.28 -6.56 -12.40
C ARG A 251 5.89 -5.54 -11.46
N LYS A 252 5.59 -4.28 -11.71
CA LYS A 252 6.10 -3.17 -10.89
C LYS A 252 5.13 -1.99 -10.92
N ALA A 253 4.99 -1.33 -9.78
CA ALA A 253 4.39 -0.01 -9.72
C ALA A 253 5.32 0.95 -8.97
N LYS A 254 5.33 2.21 -9.37
CA LYS A 254 6.02 3.31 -8.68
C LYS A 254 5.03 4.42 -8.41
N PHE A 255 5.20 5.11 -7.30
CA PHE A 255 4.41 6.27 -6.93
C PHE A 255 5.33 7.32 -6.33
N ASP A 256 5.17 8.56 -6.75
CA ASP A 256 5.90 9.72 -6.20
C ASP A 256 4.89 10.83 -5.93
N MET A 257 4.93 11.37 -4.70
CA MET A 257 4.07 12.49 -4.31
C MET A 257 4.86 13.50 -3.48
N LEU A 258 4.67 14.77 -3.79
CA LEU A 258 5.20 15.89 -3.03
C LEU A 258 4.04 16.75 -2.52
N LEU A 259 4.01 16.97 -1.21
CA LEU A 259 3.11 17.91 -0.55
C LEU A 259 3.92 19.09 0.01
N GLU A 260 3.46 20.30 -0.28
CA GLU A 260 4.00 21.55 0.26
C GLU A 260 2.85 22.46 0.66
N PRO A 261 2.44 22.46 1.93
CA PRO A 261 1.32 23.27 2.39
C PRO A 261 1.66 24.76 2.42
N SER A 262 0.67 25.56 2.07
CA SER A 262 0.71 27.02 2.29
C SER A 262 0.87 27.36 3.78
N ALA A 263 1.27 28.57 4.10
CA ALA A 263 1.37 29.01 5.50
C ALA A 263 0.05 28.86 6.29
N LYS A 264 -1.09 29.01 5.60
CA LYS A 264 -2.43 28.77 6.19
C LYS A 264 -2.65 27.28 6.46
N ASP A 265 -2.35 26.42 5.47
CA ASP A 265 -2.59 24.99 5.57
C ASP A 265 -1.61 24.30 6.55
N ARG A 266 -0.37 24.82 6.72
CA ARG A 266 0.57 24.34 7.74
C ARG A 266 -0.02 24.38 9.14
N ARG A 267 -0.79 25.43 9.48
CA ARG A 267 -1.44 25.55 10.79
C ARG A 267 -2.47 24.47 11.03
N ILE A 268 -3.17 24.05 9.96
CA ILE A 268 -4.15 22.97 10.01
C ILE A 268 -3.44 21.61 10.09
N LEU A 269 -2.37 21.45 9.31
CA LEU A 269 -1.65 20.20 9.10
C LEU A 269 -0.50 19.95 10.10
N GLY A 270 -0.38 20.77 11.16
CA GLY A 270 0.56 20.54 12.25
C GLY A 270 1.98 21.04 12.03
N GLY A 271 2.22 21.88 11.02
CA GLY A 271 3.43 22.68 10.89
C GLY A 271 4.52 22.15 9.97
N PHE A 272 4.36 20.99 9.35
CA PHE A 272 5.36 20.50 8.39
C PHE A 272 5.47 21.43 7.16
N THR A 273 6.66 21.50 6.57
CA THR A 273 6.91 22.35 5.39
C THR A 273 6.83 21.58 4.09
N SER A 274 7.24 20.31 4.11
CA SER A 274 7.01 19.39 2.97
C SER A 274 6.93 17.95 3.45
N ILE A 275 6.21 17.12 2.67
CA ILE A 275 6.25 15.67 2.75
C ILE A 275 6.51 15.13 1.35
N LYS A 276 7.56 14.32 1.22
CA LYS A 276 7.80 13.52 0.03
C LYS A 276 7.47 12.07 0.34
N VAL A 277 6.66 11.45 -0.51
CA VAL A 277 6.32 10.03 -0.46
C VAL A 277 6.84 9.38 -1.73
N VAL A 278 7.65 8.35 -1.58
CA VAL A 278 8.08 7.50 -2.69
C VAL A 278 7.66 6.08 -2.35
N ALA A 279 6.86 5.49 -3.22
CA ALA A 279 6.45 4.11 -3.06
C ALA A 279 6.74 3.32 -4.33
N ASN A 280 7.09 2.09 -4.16
CA ASN A 280 7.38 1.18 -5.26
C ASN A 280 6.85 -0.24 -4.94
N LEU A 281 6.25 -0.99 -5.81
CA LEU A 281 5.72 -2.35 -5.71
C LEU A 281 6.38 -3.24 -6.74
N ASP A 282 6.91 -4.35 -6.32
CA ASP A 282 7.34 -5.41 -7.20
C ASP A 282 6.48 -6.66 -6.98
N VAL A 283 6.10 -7.32 -8.06
CA VAL A 283 5.38 -8.59 -8.06
C VAL A 283 6.23 -9.60 -8.82
N THR A 284 6.69 -10.61 -8.10
CA THR A 284 7.59 -11.65 -8.62
C THR A 284 6.97 -13.04 -8.50
N ASP A 285 7.61 -14.04 -9.08
CA ASP A 285 7.22 -15.45 -9.00
C ASP A 285 5.76 -15.72 -9.37
N VAL A 286 5.21 -14.91 -10.29
CA VAL A 286 3.82 -15.02 -10.75
C VAL A 286 3.56 -16.39 -11.36
N GLY A 287 2.50 -17.04 -10.90
CA GLY A 287 2.12 -18.38 -11.33
C GLY A 287 2.91 -19.51 -10.67
N SER A 288 3.95 -19.20 -9.90
CA SER A 288 4.70 -20.21 -9.15
C SER A 288 3.94 -20.64 -7.89
N PRO A 289 3.91 -21.94 -7.54
CA PRO A 289 3.28 -22.41 -6.31
C PRO A 289 3.85 -21.69 -5.07
N GLN A 290 2.99 -21.18 -4.22
CA GLN A 290 3.36 -20.54 -2.97
C GLN A 290 2.86 -21.37 -1.79
N THR A 291 3.67 -21.48 -0.74
CA THR A 291 3.28 -22.16 0.49
C THR A 291 3.14 -21.15 1.61
N ILE A 292 1.91 -20.99 2.11
CA ILE A 292 1.62 -20.07 3.22
C ILE A 292 1.52 -20.88 4.51
N LYS A 293 2.53 -20.70 5.37
CA LYS A 293 2.61 -21.36 6.68
C LYS A 293 2.15 -20.39 7.76
N VAL A 294 1.12 -20.79 8.49
CA VAL A 294 0.64 -20.04 9.64
C VAL A 294 1.24 -20.67 10.91
N PRO A 295 1.73 -19.89 11.89
CA PRO A 295 2.23 -20.41 13.15
C PRO A 295 1.20 -21.31 13.82
N SER A 296 1.64 -22.42 14.42
CA SER A 296 0.77 -23.35 15.15
C SER A 296 0.32 -22.78 16.49
N ASN A 297 1.14 -21.93 17.11
CA ASN A 297 0.76 -21.26 18.37
C ASN A 297 -0.30 -20.20 18.11
N ARG A 298 -1.46 -20.36 18.73
CA ARG A 298 -2.63 -19.49 18.57
C ARG A 298 -2.89 -18.68 19.82
N GLY A 299 -3.09 -17.38 19.66
CA GLY A 299 -3.48 -16.47 20.71
C GLY A 299 -4.88 -15.89 20.47
N SER A 300 -5.54 -15.48 21.54
CA SER A 300 -6.80 -14.75 21.45
C SER A 300 -6.58 -13.30 21.04
N TYR A 301 -7.62 -12.67 20.48
CA TYR A 301 -7.54 -11.24 20.13
C TYR A 301 -7.32 -10.34 21.35
N SER A 302 -7.86 -10.71 22.51
CA SER A 302 -7.61 -9.99 23.76
C SER A 302 -6.12 -10.04 24.18
N ALA A 303 -5.46 -11.18 23.98
CA ALA A 303 -4.02 -11.28 24.24
C ALA A 303 -3.20 -10.43 23.24
N LEU A 304 -3.62 -10.36 21.95
CA LEU A 304 -3.03 -9.42 20.99
C LEU A 304 -3.16 -7.98 21.49
N GLN A 305 -4.35 -7.57 21.95
CA GLN A 305 -4.57 -6.21 22.45
C GLN A 305 -3.62 -5.85 23.59
N VAL A 306 -3.42 -6.76 24.56
CA VAL A 306 -2.44 -6.56 25.64
C VAL A 306 -1.02 -6.38 25.10
N SER A 307 -0.63 -7.19 24.11
CA SER A 307 0.70 -7.09 23.48
C SER A 307 0.86 -5.76 22.72
N LEU A 308 -0.18 -5.31 22.03
CA LEU A 308 -0.19 -4.02 21.33
C LEU A 308 -0.14 -2.84 22.30
N ASP A 309 -0.85 -2.89 23.43
CA ASP A 309 -0.79 -1.86 24.47
C ASP A 309 0.62 -1.77 25.08
N ALA A 310 1.27 -2.90 25.35
CA ALA A 310 2.65 -2.94 25.83
C ALA A 310 3.64 -2.35 24.81
N LEU A 311 3.49 -2.65 23.51
CA LEU A 311 4.28 -2.04 22.46
C LEU A 311 4.05 -0.54 22.36
N ALA A 312 2.80 -0.08 22.48
CA ALA A 312 2.47 1.35 22.45
C ALA A 312 3.12 2.13 23.60
N GLU A 313 3.21 1.54 24.79
CA GLU A 313 3.95 2.15 25.92
C GLU A 313 5.46 2.18 25.70
N ALA A 314 6.04 1.14 25.10
CA ALA A 314 7.48 1.07 24.83
C ALA A 314 7.98 2.08 23.77
N VAL A 315 7.07 2.61 22.93
CA VAL A 315 7.40 3.56 21.83
C VAL A 315 7.16 5.03 22.20
N LYS A 316 6.50 5.30 23.35
CA LYS A 316 6.30 6.67 23.89
C LYS A 316 7.59 7.29 24.40
#